data_c0537fbf840dd750598900fe9264b9e3
#
_entry.id   c0537fbf840dd750598900fe9264b9e3
#
_cell.length_a   1.000
_cell.length_b   1.000
_cell.length_c   1.000
_cell.angle_alpha   90.00
_cell.angle_beta   90.00
_cell.angle_gamma   90.00
#
_symmetry.space_group_name_H-M   'P 1'
#
loop_
_entity.id
_entity.type
_entity.pdbx_description
1 polymer ?
#
loop_
_entity_poly.entity_id
_entity_poly.type
_entity_poly.pdbx_seq_one_letter_code
_entity_poly.pdbx_strand_id
1 'polypeptide(L)'
;MQLYHHPYSLDSQKVRLALEEKNIDYTSFHVNPITGKNFDTSFFRKNPSAKLPVFQNGSHILYDTIEIIQYIERIAMVSSSNDESTLSNGEVVEWIYKIQKWNPKFFTLSHLPPKHRLSVSKFLRRVIIARMAECPELASAYHRKLKDAYETEDKLKDPEVLRRSEEQLERILDEAERKLSETSYLIGEEFTLADVVFVPVLSRLAVLNLKEKYIDTRPNVAEYWNVVQERPSYRKVIGKYFDGWRRHRTLLKTWCFVQIRSLLKQY
;
A
#
# COMPACT_ATOMS: atom_id res chain seq x y z
N MET A 1 12.28 -13.51 9.82
CA MET A 1 12.03 -12.18 9.23
C MET A 1 10.78 -11.58 9.86
N GLN A 2 10.67 -10.24 9.95
CA GLN A 2 9.55 -9.53 10.55
C GLN A 2 9.02 -8.48 9.56
N LEU A 3 7.69 -8.39 9.43
CA LEU A 3 7.05 -7.39 8.59
C LEU A 3 6.02 -6.59 9.38
N TYR A 4 6.26 -5.29 9.52
CA TYR A 4 5.29 -4.34 10.07
C TYR A 4 4.46 -3.79 8.91
N HIS A 5 3.16 -4.05 8.91
CA HIS A 5 2.31 -3.77 7.76
C HIS A 5 0.85 -3.50 8.14
N HIS A 6 0.08 -3.04 7.16
CA HIS A 6 -1.38 -2.95 7.27
C HIS A 6 -2.05 -3.54 6.02
N PRO A 7 -3.11 -4.38 6.16
CA PRO A 7 -3.75 -5.04 5.02
C PRO A 7 -4.26 -4.10 3.93
N TYR A 8 -4.64 -2.89 4.30
CA TYR A 8 -5.13 -1.87 3.36
C TYR A 8 -4.04 -0.90 2.86
N SER A 9 -2.79 -1.07 3.26
CA SER A 9 -1.66 -0.33 2.69
C SER A 9 -1.22 -0.97 1.38
N LEU A 10 -1.25 -0.20 0.29
CA LEU A 10 -0.89 -0.65 -1.04
C LEU A 10 0.55 -1.20 -1.07
N ASP A 11 1.49 -0.45 -0.50
CA ASP A 11 2.89 -0.87 -0.44
C ASP A 11 3.10 -2.10 0.46
N SER A 12 2.30 -2.23 1.54
CA SER A 12 2.32 -3.45 2.34
C SER A 12 1.80 -4.67 1.57
N GLN A 13 0.80 -4.49 0.71
CA GLN A 13 0.29 -5.56 -0.15
C GLN A 13 1.33 -6.01 -1.16
N LYS A 14 2.06 -5.07 -1.80
CA LYS A 14 3.16 -5.38 -2.72
C LYS A 14 4.22 -6.27 -2.06
N VAL A 15 4.72 -5.86 -0.90
CA VAL A 15 5.73 -6.62 -0.16
C VAL A 15 5.21 -7.99 0.29
N ARG A 16 3.98 -8.06 0.75
CA ARG A 16 3.38 -9.34 1.17
C ARG A 16 3.18 -10.29 -0.01
N LEU A 17 2.74 -9.78 -1.16
CA LEU A 17 2.63 -10.60 -2.37
C LEU A 17 4.00 -11.13 -2.79
N ALA A 18 5.05 -10.30 -2.78
CA ALA A 18 6.41 -10.76 -3.08
C ALA A 18 6.87 -11.90 -2.15
N LEU A 19 6.62 -11.76 -0.84
CA LEU A 19 6.98 -12.79 0.15
C LEU A 19 6.22 -14.10 -0.08
N GLU A 20 4.91 -14.02 -0.37
CA GLU A 20 4.06 -15.21 -0.61
C GLU A 20 4.42 -15.89 -1.93
N GLU A 21 4.68 -15.14 -3.01
CA GLU A 21 5.07 -15.71 -4.31
C GLU A 21 6.45 -16.39 -4.26
N LYS A 22 7.33 -15.89 -3.41
CA LYS A 22 8.66 -16.50 -3.20
C LYS A 22 8.68 -17.53 -2.05
N ASN A 23 7.52 -17.87 -1.45
CA ASN A 23 7.40 -18.81 -0.33
C ASN A 23 8.34 -18.48 0.84
N ILE A 24 8.51 -17.20 1.16
CA ILE A 24 9.36 -16.74 2.25
C ILE A 24 8.52 -16.51 3.50
N ASP A 25 8.83 -17.21 4.57
CA ASP A 25 8.16 -17.08 5.85
C ASP A 25 8.54 -15.81 6.60
N TYR A 26 7.55 -15.16 7.19
CA TYR A 26 7.73 -13.95 7.99
C TYR A 26 6.74 -13.85 9.15
N THR A 27 7.16 -13.23 10.23
CA THR A 27 6.29 -12.85 11.34
C THR A 27 5.60 -11.53 11.02
N SER A 28 4.28 -11.53 11.07
CA SER A 28 3.41 -10.41 10.70
C SER A 28 3.04 -9.54 11.89
N PHE A 29 3.37 -8.25 11.84
CA PHE A 29 3.00 -7.24 12.83
C PHE A 29 2.05 -6.21 12.23
N HIS A 30 0.80 -6.19 12.70
CA HIS A 30 -0.22 -5.29 12.21
C HIS A 30 -0.09 -3.89 12.85
N VAL A 31 0.19 -2.89 12.03
CA VAL A 31 0.24 -1.47 12.43
C VAL A 31 -0.85 -0.72 11.68
N ASN A 32 -1.88 -0.24 12.38
CA ASN A 32 -2.99 0.47 11.74
C ASN A 32 -2.72 1.98 11.71
N PRO A 33 -2.44 2.57 10.53
CA PRO A 33 -2.13 3.99 10.41
C PRO A 33 -3.35 4.89 10.64
N ILE A 34 -4.58 4.39 10.46
CA ILE A 34 -5.81 5.17 10.68
C ILE A 34 -6.06 5.36 12.18
N THR A 35 -5.62 4.43 13.01
CA THR A 35 -5.70 4.56 14.48
C THR A 35 -4.49 5.25 15.10
N GLY A 36 -3.53 5.69 14.30
CA GLY A 36 -2.32 6.37 14.77
C GLY A 36 -1.23 5.44 15.32
N LYS A 37 -1.38 4.11 15.19
CA LYS A 37 -0.38 3.12 15.67
C LYS A 37 1.01 3.30 15.08
N ASN A 38 1.10 3.84 13.87
CA ASN A 38 2.37 4.17 13.22
C ASN A 38 3.06 5.42 13.84
N PHE A 39 2.38 6.14 14.72
CA PHE A 39 2.91 7.25 15.52
C PHE A 39 3.24 6.85 16.95
N ASP A 40 2.94 5.62 17.39
CA ASP A 40 3.38 5.14 18.69
C ASP A 40 4.91 5.21 18.79
N THR A 41 5.43 5.69 19.92
CA THR A 41 6.86 6.00 20.10
C THR A 41 7.78 4.83 19.75
N SER A 42 7.40 3.60 20.10
CA SER A 42 8.17 2.40 19.82
C SER A 42 8.33 2.12 18.32
N PHE A 43 7.27 2.35 17.53
CA PHE A 43 7.32 2.22 16.08
C PHE A 43 7.99 3.43 15.43
N PHE A 44 7.67 4.63 15.89
CA PHE A 44 8.16 5.88 15.32
C PHE A 44 9.69 6.05 15.50
N ARG A 45 10.26 5.54 16.60
CA ARG A 45 11.72 5.46 16.77
C ARG A 45 12.38 4.56 15.73
N LYS A 46 11.74 3.44 15.36
CA LYS A 46 12.22 2.57 14.28
C LYS A 46 12.08 3.24 12.93
N ASN A 47 10.95 3.90 12.68
CA ASN A 47 10.66 4.54 11.39
C ASN A 47 10.01 5.92 11.55
N PRO A 48 10.81 7.01 11.63
CA PRO A 48 10.28 8.37 11.73
C PRO A 48 9.51 8.86 10.50
N SER A 49 9.57 8.11 9.38
CA SER A 49 8.70 8.39 8.23
C SER A 49 7.24 8.00 8.50
N ALA A 50 6.99 7.16 9.51
CA ALA A 50 5.69 6.57 9.86
C ALA A 50 4.98 5.85 8.70
N LYS A 51 5.72 5.52 7.62
CA LYS A 51 5.20 4.78 6.47
C LYS A 51 5.23 3.28 6.72
N LEU A 52 4.40 2.56 5.99
CA LEU A 52 4.36 1.11 5.94
C LEU A 52 4.59 0.66 4.50
N PRO A 53 5.23 -0.49 4.29
CA PRO A 53 5.71 -1.44 5.28
C PRO A 53 7.07 -1.07 5.91
N VAL A 54 7.43 -1.78 7.00
CA VAL A 54 8.81 -1.87 7.50
C VAL A 54 9.16 -3.35 7.54
N PHE A 55 10.26 -3.72 6.93
CA PHE A 55 10.76 -5.10 6.88
C PHE A 55 12.06 -5.18 7.69
N GLN A 56 12.15 -6.21 8.53
CA GLN A 56 13.32 -6.44 9.37
C GLN A 56 13.80 -7.89 9.25
N ASN A 57 15.08 -8.06 8.93
CA ASN A 57 15.75 -9.35 8.95
C ASN A 57 17.04 -9.26 9.79
N GLY A 58 16.99 -9.82 11.01
CA GLY A 58 18.06 -9.63 11.98
C GLY A 58 18.25 -8.14 12.31
N SER A 59 19.47 -7.62 12.09
CA SER A 59 19.83 -6.22 12.27
C SER A 59 19.46 -5.33 11.06
N HIS A 60 19.17 -5.91 9.90
CA HIS A 60 18.78 -5.17 8.71
C HIS A 60 17.32 -4.70 8.78
N ILE A 61 17.10 -3.38 8.67
CA ILE A 61 15.79 -2.77 8.65
C ILE A 61 15.63 -1.99 7.34
N LEU A 62 14.61 -2.32 6.55
CA LEU A 62 14.31 -1.69 5.28
C LEU A 62 12.94 -1.00 5.34
N TYR A 63 12.84 0.18 4.71
CA TYR A 63 11.67 1.06 4.76
C TYR A 63 11.09 1.36 3.38
N ASP A 64 11.90 1.29 2.35
CA ASP A 64 11.46 1.53 0.97
C ASP A 64 10.90 0.27 0.35
N THR A 65 9.75 0.40 -0.30
CA THR A 65 9.02 -0.74 -0.88
C THR A 65 9.82 -1.44 -1.97
N ILE A 66 10.54 -0.69 -2.81
CA ILE A 66 11.34 -1.27 -3.90
C ILE A 66 12.56 -1.97 -3.31
N GLU A 67 13.25 -1.35 -2.36
CA GLU A 67 14.39 -1.96 -1.67
C GLU A 67 14.00 -3.27 -0.98
N ILE A 68 12.83 -3.31 -0.33
CA ILE A 68 12.32 -4.53 0.31
C ILE A 68 12.05 -5.61 -0.74
N ILE A 69 11.38 -5.29 -1.86
CA ILE A 69 11.09 -6.26 -2.92
C ILE A 69 12.38 -6.80 -3.55
N GLN A 70 13.36 -5.93 -3.82
CA GLN A 70 14.67 -6.33 -4.33
C GLN A 70 15.43 -7.21 -3.33
N TYR A 71 15.30 -6.94 -2.04
CA TYR A 71 15.91 -7.76 -0.99
C TYR A 71 15.26 -9.15 -0.91
N ILE A 72 13.94 -9.23 -1.02
CA ILE A 72 13.18 -10.48 -1.07
C ILE A 72 13.62 -11.33 -2.26
N GLU A 73 13.76 -10.72 -3.45
CA GLU A 73 14.22 -11.41 -4.65
C GLU A 73 15.62 -12.01 -4.46
N ARG A 74 16.55 -11.22 -3.91
CA ARG A 74 17.93 -11.71 -3.64
C ARG A 74 17.96 -12.90 -2.66
N ILE A 75 17.09 -12.88 -1.62
CA ILE A 75 17.03 -14.00 -0.69
C ILE A 75 16.46 -15.24 -1.38
N ALA A 76 15.42 -15.09 -2.19
CA ALA A 76 14.82 -16.20 -2.92
C ALA A 76 15.84 -16.88 -3.84
N MET A 77 16.66 -16.11 -4.56
CA MET A 77 17.71 -16.62 -5.44
C MET A 77 18.79 -17.43 -4.69
N VAL A 78 19.17 -16.99 -3.50
CA VAL A 78 20.13 -17.73 -2.68
C VAL A 78 19.59 -19.09 -2.23
N SER A 79 18.26 -19.17 -2.07
CA SER A 79 17.57 -20.40 -1.64
C SER A 79 17.24 -21.35 -2.80
N SER A 80 17.22 -20.86 -4.04
CA SER A 80 16.81 -21.56 -5.27
C SER A 80 17.98 -21.54 -6.25
N SER A 81 18.73 -22.63 -6.34
CA SER A 81 19.96 -22.69 -7.16
C SER A 81 19.75 -22.57 -8.69
N ASN A 82 18.51 -22.44 -9.18
CA ASN A 82 18.16 -22.47 -10.61
C ASN A 82 17.24 -21.35 -11.11
N ASP A 83 16.84 -20.39 -10.26
CA ASP A 83 15.96 -19.29 -10.71
C ASP A 83 16.77 -18.07 -11.19
N GLU A 84 16.56 -17.67 -12.45
CA GLU A 84 17.00 -16.37 -12.94
C GLU A 84 16.25 -15.25 -12.23
N SER A 85 16.96 -14.21 -11.80
CA SER A 85 16.32 -13.07 -11.13
C SER A 85 15.35 -12.37 -12.08
N THR A 86 14.10 -12.21 -11.69
CA THR A 86 13.15 -11.40 -12.44
C THR A 86 13.58 -9.92 -12.55
N LEU A 87 14.49 -9.47 -11.66
CA LEU A 87 15.10 -8.13 -11.71
C LEU A 87 16.20 -8.00 -12.78
N SER A 88 16.67 -9.10 -13.39
CA SER A 88 17.56 -9.03 -14.57
C SER A 88 16.81 -8.56 -15.82
N ASN A 89 15.48 -8.69 -15.84
CA ASN A 89 14.64 -8.17 -16.91
C ASN A 89 14.36 -6.66 -16.70
N GLY A 90 14.92 -5.84 -17.60
CA GLY A 90 14.76 -4.39 -17.56
C GLY A 90 13.31 -3.91 -17.60
N GLU A 91 12.41 -4.62 -18.32
CA GLU A 91 10.99 -4.28 -18.38
C GLU A 91 10.29 -4.46 -17.04
N VAL A 92 10.62 -5.51 -16.29
CA VAL A 92 10.09 -5.72 -14.93
C VAL A 92 10.46 -4.55 -14.02
N VAL A 93 11.72 -4.13 -14.09
CA VAL A 93 12.22 -2.99 -13.29
C VAL A 93 11.51 -1.70 -13.68
N GLU A 94 11.31 -1.47 -14.98
CA GLU A 94 10.58 -0.29 -15.48
C GLU A 94 9.14 -0.24 -14.94
N TRP A 95 8.40 -1.36 -14.97
CA TRP A 95 7.06 -1.45 -14.41
C TRP A 95 7.01 -1.18 -12.91
N ILE A 96 7.96 -1.72 -12.15
CA ILE A 96 8.07 -1.48 -10.71
C ILE A 96 8.20 0.03 -10.44
N TYR A 97 9.14 0.70 -11.12
CA TYR A 97 9.36 2.12 -10.93
C TYR A 97 8.17 2.98 -11.43
N LYS A 98 7.56 2.62 -12.55
CA LYS A 98 6.38 3.30 -13.10
C LYS A 98 5.22 3.31 -12.12
N ILE A 99 4.89 2.14 -11.56
CA ILE A 99 3.83 2.00 -10.57
C ILE A 99 4.18 2.70 -9.26
N GLN A 100 5.45 2.67 -8.84
CA GLN A 100 5.89 3.32 -7.61
C GLN A 100 5.89 4.86 -7.70
N LYS A 101 6.09 5.42 -8.90
CA LYS A 101 5.97 6.87 -9.13
C LYS A 101 4.53 7.39 -8.97
N TRP A 102 3.53 6.55 -9.24
CA TRP A 102 2.15 6.93 -8.99
C TRP A 102 1.88 7.02 -7.49
N ASN A 103 1.38 8.18 -7.05
CA ASN A 103 1.03 8.38 -5.64
C ASN A 103 -0.45 8.04 -5.40
N PRO A 104 -0.76 6.83 -4.88
CA PRO A 104 -2.14 6.39 -4.66
C PRO A 104 -2.86 7.16 -3.55
N LYS A 105 -2.13 7.95 -2.74
CA LYS A 105 -2.68 8.63 -1.57
C LYS A 105 -3.75 9.65 -1.97
N PHE A 106 -3.42 10.53 -2.91
CA PHE A 106 -4.36 11.57 -3.34
C PHE A 106 -5.55 10.96 -4.07
N PHE A 107 -5.30 10.01 -4.97
CA PHE A 107 -6.36 9.26 -5.64
C PHE A 107 -7.29 8.57 -4.64
N THR A 108 -6.75 7.81 -3.68
CA THR A 108 -7.55 7.12 -2.67
C THR A 108 -8.37 8.11 -1.82
N LEU A 109 -7.73 9.18 -1.34
CA LEU A 109 -8.39 10.14 -0.45
C LEU A 109 -9.45 10.99 -1.17
N SER A 110 -9.29 11.26 -2.47
CA SER A 110 -10.30 12.00 -3.25
C SER A 110 -11.61 11.21 -3.41
N HIS A 111 -11.51 9.88 -3.48
CA HIS A 111 -12.67 8.99 -3.61
C HIS A 111 -13.31 8.55 -2.27
N LEU A 112 -12.78 9.04 -1.14
CA LEU A 112 -13.42 8.82 0.16
C LEU A 112 -14.38 9.95 0.53
N PRO A 113 -15.48 9.66 1.25
CA PRO A 113 -16.40 10.70 1.71
C PRO A 113 -15.67 11.80 2.52
N PRO A 114 -15.85 13.09 2.16
CA PRO A 114 -15.11 14.20 2.77
C PRO A 114 -15.21 14.26 4.30
N LYS A 115 -16.41 13.97 4.86
CA LYS A 115 -16.63 13.95 6.31
C LYS A 115 -15.76 12.91 7.02
N HIS A 116 -15.64 11.70 6.46
CA HIS A 116 -14.82 10.62 7.03
C HIS A 116 -13.33 10.96 6.95
N ARG A 117 -12.88 11.45 5.79
CA ARG A 117 -11.50 11.88 5.56
C ARG A 117 -11.06 12.96 6.55
N LEU A 118 -11.88 14.00 6.73
CA LEU A 118 -11.59 15.09 7.65
C LEU A 118 -11.59 14.64 9.12
N SER A 119 -12.52 13.75 9.50
CA SER A 119 -12.56 13.18 10.86
C SER A 119 -11.30 12.41 11.18
N VAL A 120 -10.85 11.52 10.29
CA VAL A 120 -9.61 10.76 10.47
C VAL A 120 -8.39 11.68 10.51
N SER A 121 -8.32 12.67 9.62
CA SER A 121 -7.21 13.61 9.58
C SER A 121 -7.12 14.42 10.88
N LYS A 122 -8.24 14.95 11.38
CA LYS A 122 -8.30 15.66 12.67
C LYS A 122 -7.85 14.76 13.82
N PHE A 123 -8.31 13.52 13.86
CA PHE A 123 -7.90 12.56 14.86
C PHE A 123 -6.38 12.31 14.83
N LEU A 124 -5.81 12.01 13.65
CA LEU A 124 -4.38 11.74 13.52
C LEU A 124 -3.51 12.94 13.90
N ARG A 125 -3.91 14.17 13.56
CA ARG A 125 -3.20 15.38 14.00
C ARG A 125 -3.16 15.50 15.52
N ARG A 126 -4.24 15.17 16.22
CA ARG A 126 -4.29 15.17 17.68
C ARG A 126 -3.40 14.08 18.27
N VAL A 127 -3.39 12.88 17.68
CA VAL A 127 -2.44 11.82 18.07
C VAL A 127 -1.00 12.30 17.91
N ILE A 128 -0.64 12.90 16.78
CA ILE A 128 0.72 13.42 16.55
C ILE A 128 1.09 14.49 17.61
N ILE A 129 0.18 15.41 17.90
CA ILE A 129 0.41 16.46 18.91
C ILE A 129 0.62 15.85 20.30
N ALA A 130 -0.21 14.86 20.68
CA ALA A 130 -0.07 14.16 21.96
C ALA A 130 1.29 13.46 22.07
N ARG A 131 1.69 12.71 21.03
CA ARG A 131 2.99 12.03 20.98
C ARG A 131 4.18 13.01 20.99
N MET A 132 4.04 14.16 20.35
CA MET A 132 5.06 15.22 20.38
C MET A 132 5.27 15.75 21.81
N ALA A 133 4.20 15.88 22.59
CA ALA A 133 4.27 16.30 23.98
C ALA A 133 4.86 15.22 24.90
N GLU A 134 4.55 13.94 24.64
CA GLU A 134 5.08 12.80 25.42
C GLU A 134 6.56 12.51 25.15
N CYS A 135 7.08 12.83 23.97
CA CYS A 135 8.44 12.48 23.51
C CYS A 135 9.14 13.69 22.89
N PRO A 136 9.66 14.63 23.72
CA PRO A 136 10.31 15.85 23.23
C PRO A 136 11.50 15.58 22.30
N GLU A 137 12.21 14.47 22.49
CA GLU A 137 13.36 14.07 21.65
C GLU A 137 12.95 13.74 20.19
N LEU A 138 11.67 13.41 19.97
CA LEU A 138 11.12 13.13 18.64
C LEU A 138 10.25 14.29 18.10
N ALA A 139 10.15 15.39 18.84
CA ALA A 139 9.25 16.50 18.52
C ALA A 139 9.44 17.03 17.11
N SER A 140 10.68 17.21 16.64
CA SER A 140 10.98 17.65 15.27
C SER A 140 10.42 16.67 14.20
N ALA A 141 10.51 15.37 14.43
CA ALA A 141 10.02 14.37 13.51
C ALA A 141 8.48 14.34 13.50
N TYR A 142 7.83 14.43 14.67
CA TYR A 142 6.38 14.57 14.77
C TYR A 142 5.87 15.86 14.13
N HIS A 143 6.59 16.97 14.33
CA HIS A 143 6.23 18.25 13.71
C HIS A 143 6.23 18.16 12.16
N ARG A 144 7.22 17.48 11.56
CA ARG A 144 7.21 17.22 10.10
C ARG A 144 5.98 16.44 9.68
N LYS A 145 5.56 15.41 10.44
CA LYS A 145 4.35 14.64 10.15
C LYS A 145 3.07 15.46 10.30
N LEU A 146 3.03 16.35 11.27
CA LEU A 146 1.92 17.28 11.41
C LEU A 146 1.80 18.23 10.21
N LYS A 147 2.93 18.77 9.76
CA LYS A 147 3.00 19.59 8.54
C LYS A 147 2.56 18.79 7.30
N ASP A 148 3.07 17.57 7.10
CA ASP A 148 2.65 16.67 6.01
C ASP A 148 1.13 16.42 6.01
N ALA A 149 0.49 16.35 7.18
CA ALA A 149 -0.95 16.17 7.29
C ALA A 149 -1.74 17.39 6.79
N TYR A 150 -1.31 18.59 7.15
CA TYR A 150 -1.93 19.84 6.68
C TYR A 150 -1.72 20.02 5.17
N GLU A 151 -0.49 19.84 4.69
CA GLU A 151 -0.20 19.93 3.25
C GLU A 151 -1.01 18.92 2.43
N THR A 152 -1.27 17.72 2.98
CA THR A 152 -2.13 16.74 2.32
C THR A 152 -3.56 17.25 2.18
N GLU A 153 -4.12 17.88 3.22
CA GLU A 153 -5.47 18.45 3.15
C GLU A 153 -5.56 19.59 2.12
N ASP A 154 -4.53 20.42 2.01
CA ASP A 154 -4.51 21.53 1.06
C ASP A 154 -4.37 21.02 -0.38
N LYS A 155 -3.47 20.05 -0.63
CA LYS A 155 -3.33 19.41 -1.94
C LYS A 155 -4.60 18.68 -2.41
N LEU A 156 -5.42 18.18 -1.48
CA LEU A 156 -6.70 17.55 -1.82
C LEU A 156 -7.79 18.55 -2.23
N LYS A 157 -7.58 19.83 -2.04
CA LYS A 157 -8.47 20.91 -2.54
C LYS A 157 -8.07 21.37 -3.94
N ASP A 158 -6.87 21.01 -4.40
CA ASP A 158 -6.35 21.40 -5.72
C ASP A 158 -6.83 20.39 -6.78
N PRO A 159 -7.73 20.80 -7.72
CA PRO A 159 -8.24 19.93 -8.76
C PRO A 159 -7.13 19.40 -9.68
N GLU A 160 -6.08 20.20 -9.88
CA GLU A 160 -4.97 19.84 -10.77
C GLU A 160 -4.13 18.68 -10.19
N VAL A 161 -3.92 18.64 -8.87
CA VAL A 161 -3.24 17.53 -8.20
C VAL A 161 -4.03 16.24 -8.38
N LEU A 162 -5.36 16.31 -8.26
CA LEU A 162 -6.23 15.15 -8.40
C LEU A 162 -6.25 14.66 -9.86
N ARG A 163 -6.42 15.57 -10.81
CA ARG A 163 -6.41 15.29 -12.25
C ARG A 163 -5.11 14.60 -12.69
N ARG A 164 -3.95 15.13 -12.28
CA ARG A 164 -2.64 14.52 -12.59
C ARG A 164 -2.50 13.10 -12.04
N SER A 165 -2.99 12.86 -10.82
CA SER A 165 -2.95 11.52 -10.22
C SER A 165 -3.85 10.54 -10.98
N GLU A 166 -5.02 10.99 -11.44
CA GLU A 166 -5.96 10.19 -12.24
C GLU A 166 -5.38 9.87 -13.63
N GLU A 167 -4.89 10.88 -14.33
CA GLU A 167 -4.25 10.70 -15.65
C GLU A 167 -3.04 9.77 -15.61
N GLN A 168 -2.24 9.85 -14.55
CA GLN A 168 -1.11 8.95 -14.38
C GLN A 168 -1.57 7.50 -14.19
N LEU A 169 -2.64 7.28 -13.42
CA LEU A 169 -3.25 5.96 -13.27
C LEU A 169 -3.78 5.45 -14.61
N GLU A 170 -4.53 6.26 -15.34
CA GLU A 170 -5.09 5.88 -16.64
C GLU A 170 -4.00 5.45 -17.62
N ARG A 171 -2.89 6.20 -17.71
CA ARG A 171 -1.73 5.81 -18.54
C ARG A 171 -1.15 4.46 -18.15
N ILE A 172 -1.04 4.17 -16.85
CA ILE A 172 -0.58 2.85 -16.36
C ILE A 172 -1.54 1.75 -16.80
N LEU A 173 -2.85 1.98 -16.68
CA LEU A 173 -3.87 1.01 -17.04
C LEU A 173 -3.95 0.78 -18.56
N ASP A 174 -3.84 1.84 -19.38
CA ASP A 174 -3.86 1.75 -20.85
C ASP A 174 -2.62 1.01 -21.38
N GLU A 175 -1.49 1.21 -20.73
CA GLU A 175 -0.28 0.46 -21.08
C GLU A 175 -0.39 -1.01 -20.67
N ALA A 176 -0.96 -1.28 -19.49
CA ALA A 176 -1.25 -2.64 -19.05
C ALA A 176 -2.23 -3.33 -19.99
N GLU A 177 -3.29 -2.65 -20.44
CA GLU A 177 -4.27 -3.18 -21.41
C GLU A 177 -3.57 -3.63 -22.70
N ARG A 178 -2.66 -2.82 -23.22
CA ARG A 178 -1.90 -3.15 -24.42
C ARG A 178 -0.97 -4.35 -24.21
N LYS A 179 -0.25 -4.40 -23.09
CA LYS A 179 0.66 -5.52 -22.79
C LYS A 179 -0.11 -6.82 -22.62
N LEU A 180 -1.21 -6.79 -21.88
CA LEU A 180 -2.06 -7.95 -21.62
C LEU A 180 -2.87 -8.42 -22.84
N SER A 181 -2.91 -7.65 -23.93
CA SER A 181 -3.44 -8.14 -25.21
C SER A 181 -2.47 -9.09 -25.93
N GLU A 182 -1.20 -9.10 -25.55
CA GLU A 182 -0.14 -9.90 -26.17
C GLU A 182 0.32 -11.06 -25.28
N THR A 183 0.18 -10.93 -23.96
CA THR A 183 0.72 -11.88 -22.97
C THR A 183 -0.25 -12.11 -21.80
N SER A 184 -0.10 -13.25 -21.13
CA SER A 184 -0.95 -13.62 -19.99
C SER A 184 -0.71 -12.76 -18.74
N TYR A 185 0.50 -12.21 -18.57
CA TYR A 185 0.91 -11.32 -17.49
C TYR A 185 1.60 -10.07 -18.05
N LEU A 186 1.89 -9.09 -17.21
CA LEU A 186 2.48 -7.81 -17.65
C LEU A 186 3.78 -7.96 -18.44
N ILE A 187 4.57 -8.99 -18.12
CA ILE A 187 5.85 -9.27 -18.77
C ILE A 187 5.91 -10.76 -19.15
N GLY A 188 5.24 -11.13 -20.24
CA GLY A 188 5.27 -12.50 -20.77
C GLY A 188 4.25 -13.44 -20.13
N GLU A 189 4.59 -14.74 -20.09
CA GLU A 189 3.66 -15.81 -19.72
C GLU A 189 3.74 -16.18 -18.22
N GLU A 190 4.66 -15.56 -17.47
CA GLU A 190 4.86 -15.85 -16.07
C GLU A 190 4.51 -14.65 -15.17
N PHE A 191 4.00 -14.94 -13.98
CA PHE A 191 3.72 -13.94 -12.96
C PHE A 191 5.02 -13.42 -12.35
N THR A 192 5.31 -12.14 -12.56
CA THR A 192 6.56 -11.50 -12.16
C THR A 192 6.38 -10.45 -11.06
N LEU A 193 7.48 -9.81 -10.65
CA LEU A 193 7.42 -8.67 -9.74
C LEU A 193 6.68 -7.46 -10.31
N ALA A 194 6.56 -7.32 -11.63
CA ALA A 194 5.72 -6.32 -12.26
C ALA A 194 4.24 -6.53 -11.87
N ASP A 195 3.78 -7.78 -11.90
CA ASP A 195 2.43 -8.16 -11.48
C ASP A 195 2.22 -7.98 -9.97
N VAL A 196 3.23 -8.35 -9.17
CA VAL A 196 3.22 -8.15 -7.70
C VAL A 196 2.95 -6.71 -7.33
N VAL A 197 3.50 -5.73 -8.05
CA VAL A 197 3.27 -4.31 -7.76
C VAL A 197 1.98 -3.76 -8.40
N PHE A 198 1.50 -4.38 -9.48
CA PHE A 198 0.29 -3.95 -10.21
C PHE A 198 -1.01 -4.44 -9.55
N VAL A 199 -1.07 -5.69 -9.14
CA VAL A 199 -2.26 -6.30 -8.51
C VAL A 199 -2.84 -5.47 -7.35
N PRO A 200 -2.04 -4.89 -6.43
CA PRO A 200 -2.55 -3.98 -5.41
C PRO A 200 -3.21 -2.70 -5.96
N VAL A 201 -2.81 -2.22 -7.13
CA VAL A 201 -3.45 -1.06 -7.78
C VAL A 201 -4.88 -1.42 -8.18
N LEU A 202 -5.07 -2.55 -8.88
CA LEU A 202 -6.39 -3.04 -9.26
C LEU A 202 -7.27 -3.33 -8.03
N SER A 203 -6.70 -3.95 -7.00
CA SER A 203 -7.40 -4.15 -5.72
C SER A 203 -7.89 -2.84 -5.12
N ARG A 204 -7.10 -1.77 -5.19
CA ARG A 204 -7.47 -0.45 -4.68
C ARG A 204 -8.67 0.12 -5.44
N LEU A 205 -8.70 -0.03 -6.76
CA LEU A 205 -9.83 0.39 -7.59
C LEU A 205 -11.10 -0.39 -7.21
N ALA A 206 -10.99 -1.71 -7.07
CA ALA A 206 -12.12 -2.55 -6.66
C ALA A 206 -12.68 -2.17 -5.28
N VAL A 207 -11.81 -1.92 -4.30
CA VAL A 207 -12.21 -1.53 -2.93
C VAL A 207 -12.87 -0.14 -2.89
N LEU A 208 -12.51 0.75 -3.80
CA LEU A 208 -13.11 2.08 -3.92
C LEU A 208 -14.42 2.07 -4.75
N ASN A 209 -14.89 0.89 -5.19
CA ASN A 209 -16.03 0.71 -6.09
C ASN A 209 -15.85 1.41 -7.45
N LEU A 210 -14.61 1.40 -7.95
CA LEU A 210 -14.21 2.03 -9.22
C LEU A 210 -13.89 0.99 -10.32
N LYS A 211 -14.23 -0.29 -10.07
CA LYS A 211 -13.97 -1.39 -11.00
C LYS A 211 -14.57 -1.12 -12.36
N GLU A 212 -15.86 -0.76 -12.42
CA GLU A 212 -16.58 -0.49 -13.66
C GLU A 212 -15.93 0.64 -14.49
N LYS A 213 -15.44 1.69 -13.82
CA LYS A 213 -14.83 2.85 -14.50
C LYS A 213 -13.46 2.55 -15.06
N TYR A 214 -12.61 1.81 -14.33
CA TYR A 214 -11.18 1.70 -14.66
C TYR A 214 -10.75 0.30 -15.12
N ILE A 215 -11.39 -0.76 -14.62
CA ILE A 215 -11.02 -2.13 -14.94
C ILE A 215 -11.91 -2.66 -16.07
N ASP A 216 -13.24 -2.62 -15.92
CA ASP A 216 -14.18 -3.23 -16.85
C ASP A 216 -14.22 -2.52 -18.22
N THR A 217 -13.73 -1.30 -18.31
CA THR A 217 -13.54 -0.56 -19.57
C THR A 217 -12.33 -1.05 -20.38
N ARG A 218 -11.52 -1.96 -19.82
CA ARG A 218 -10.29 -2.51 -20.40
C ARG A 218 -10.37 -4.04 -20.38
N PRO A 219 -10.80 -4.68 -21.48
CA PRO A 219 -11.11 -6.12 -21.50
C PRO A 219 -9.95 -7.02 -21.03
N ASN A 220 -8.71 -6.75 -21.48
CA ASN A 220 -7.56 -7.56 -21.11
C ASN A 220 -7.17 -7.37 -19.64
N VAL A 221 -7.25 -6.15 -19.12
CA VAL A 221 -7.06 -5.87 -17.67
C VAL A 221 -8.16 -6.53 -16.85
N ALA A 222 -9.41 -6.57 -17.34
CA ALA A 222 -10.52 -7.21 -16.64
C ALA A 222 -10.35 -8.73 -16.58
N GLU A 223 -9.92 -9.36 -17.67
CA GLU A 223 -9.60 -10.79 -17.71
C GLU A 223 -8.43 -11.11 -16.77
N TYR A 224 -7.33 -10.38 -16.91
CA TYR A 224 -6.18 -10.50 -16.01
C TYR A 224 -6.59 -10.36 -14.54
N TRP A 225 -7.45 -9.37 -14.22
CA TRP A 225 -7.95 -9.17 -12.86
C TRP A 225 -8.68 -10.41 -12.33
N ASN A 226 -9.49 -11.07 -13.14
CA ASN A 226 -10.17 -12.30 -12.75
C ASN A 226 -9.18 -13.44 -12.49
N VAL A 227 -8.17 -13.60 -13.35
CA VAL A 227 -7.13 -14.64 -13.20
C VAL A 227 -6.30 -14.44 -11.92
N VAL A 228 -5.83 -13.22 -11.66
CA VAL A 228 -4.94 -12.97 -10.52
C VAL A 228 -5.64 -13.11 -9.16
N GLN A 229 -6.96 -12.91 -9.10
CA GLN A 229 -7.73 -13.13 -7.87
C GLN A 229 -7.76 -14.60 -7.43
N GLU A 230 -7.58 -15.54 -8.37
CA GLU A 230 -7.55 -16.98 -8.09
C GLU A 230 -6.21 -17.43 -7.49
N ARG A 231 -5.15 -16.63 -7.56
CA ARG A 231 -3.83 -16.97 -7.02
C ARG A 231 -3.89 -17.13 -5.49
N PRO A 232 -3.23 -18.16 -4.93
CA PRO A 232 -3.17 -18.37 -3.48
C PRO A 232 -2.60 -17.16 -2.72
N SER A 233 -1.58 -16.49 -3.27
CA SER A 233 -0.96 -15.27 -2.73
C SER A 233 -1.97 -14.13 -2.63
N TYR A 234 -2.76 -13.88 -3.69
CA TYR A 234 -3.81 -12.87 -3.67
C TYR A 234 -4.85 -13.16 -2.57
N ARG A 235 -5.38 -14.37 -2.53
CA ARG A 235 -6.38 -14.79 -1.53
C ARG A 235 -5.87 -14.60 -0.10
N LYS A 236 -4.60 -14.95 0.16
CA LYS A 236 -3.96 -14.82 1.48
C LYS A 236 -3.66 -13.37 1.86
N VAL A 237 -3.21 -12.55 0.92
CA VAL A 237 -2.73 -11.18 1.17
C VAL A 237 -3.85 -10.15 1.10
N ILE A 238 -4.71 -10.26 0.10
CA ILE A 238 -5.71 -9.24 -0.26
C ILE A 238 -7.12 -9.78 -0.06
N GLY A 239 -7.52 -10.85 -0.75
CA GLY A 239 -8.87 -11.40 -0.74
C GLY A 239 -9.42 -11.61 0.65
N LYS A 240 -8.63 -12.18 1.55
CA LYS A 240 -8.98 -12.38 2.96
C LYS A 240 -9.53 -11.13 3.66
N TYR A 241 -9.11 -9.93 3.24
CA TYR A 241 -9.44 -8.66 3.87
C TYR A 241 -10.45 -7.83 3.07
N PHE A 242 -10.53 -8.07 1.75
CA PHE A 242 -11.37 -7.28 0.86
C PHE A 242 -12.72 -7.94 0.56
N ASP A 243 -12.85 -9.26 0.80
CA ASP A 243 -14.04 -10.00 0.51
C ASP A 243 -14.99 -10.10 1.73
N GLY A 244 -16.28 -9.91 1.45
CA GLY A 244 -17.40 -10.17 2.35
C GLY A 244 -17.40 -9.42 3.67
N TRP A 245 -17.89 -10.09 4.72
CA TRP A 245 -18.10 -9.54 6.06
C TRP A 245 -16.83 -8.99 6.75
N ARG A 246 -15.65 -9.56 6.48
CA ARG A 246 -14.39 -9.14 7.12
C ARG A 246 -14.00 -7.71 6.75
N ARG A 247 -14.25 -7.28 5.50
CA ARG A 247 -14.07 -5.89 5.06
C ARG A 247 -14.87 -4.93 5.94
N HIS A 248 -16.18 -5.16 6.05
CA HIS A 248 -17.07 -4.31 6.82
C HIS A 248 -16.70 -4.28 8.30
N ARG A 249 -16.40 -5.44 8.88
CA ARG A 249 -15.98 -5.54 10.30
C ARG A 249 -14.70 -4.76 10.59
N THR A 250 -13.69 -4.84 9.73
CA THR A 250 -12.41 -4.13 9.93
C THR A 250 -12.59 -2.63 9.81
N LEU A 251 -13.32 -2.18 8.79
CA LEU A 251 -13.60 -0.76 8.59
C LEU A 251 -14.45 -0.19 9.74
N LEU A 252 -15.50 -0.91 10.16
CA LEU A 252 -16.36 -0.52 11.27
C LEU A 252 -15.58 -0.42 12.58
N LYS A 253 -14.78 -1.43 12.91
CA LYS A 253 -13.92 -1.39 14.11
C LYS A 253 -12.98 -0.19 14.10
N THR A 254 -12.33 0.08 12.99
CA THR A 254 -11.41 1.21 12.86
C THR A 254 -12.16 2.54 13.00
N TRP A 255 -13.33 2.65 12.36
CA TRP A 255 -14.17 3.83 12.46
C TRP A 255 -14.67 4.06 13.89
N CYS A 256 -15.24 3.02 14.54
CA CYS A 256 -15.70 3.10 15.94
C CYS A 256 -14.54 3.50 16.87
N PHE A 257 -13.36 2.93 16.70
CA PHE A 257 -12.18 3.27 17.49
C PHE A 257 -11.85 4.77 17.37
N VAL A 258 -11.79 5.30 16.15
CA VAL A 258 -11.50 6.72 15.89
C VAL A 258 -12.57 7.63 16.53
N GLN A 259 -13.85 7.29 16.38
CA GLN A 259 -14.94 8.09 16.93
C GLN A 259 -14.93 8.08 18.47
N ILE A 260 -14.83 6.90 19.09
CA ILE A 260 -14.81 6.77 20.56
C ILE A 260 -13.61 7.52 21.14
N ARG A 261 -12.41 7.32 20.62
CA ARG A 261 -11.21 8.01 21.09
C ARG A 261 -11.27 9.52 20.88
N SER A 262 -11.84 9.96 19.77
CA SER A 262 -12.05 11.38 19.48
C SER A 262 -13.03 12.03 20.48
N LEU A 263 -14.11 11.32 20.85
CA LEU A 263 -15.09 11.77 21.85
C LEU A 263 -14.49 11.82 23.25
N LEU A 264 -13.72 10.81 23.63
CA LEU A 264 -13.07 10.72 24.94
C LEU A 264 -11.82 11.61 25.04
N LYS A 265 -11.42 12.29 23.96
CA LYS A 265 -10.17 13.08 23.86
C LYS A 265 -8.92 12.27 24.25
N GLN A 266 -8.92 10.96 24.04
CA GLN A 266 -7.80 10.05 24.30
C GLN A 266 -7.00 9.85 23.00
N TYR A 267 -5.79 10.37 22.96
CA TYR A 267 -4.96 10.35 21.76
C TYR A 267 -3.66 9.58 21.96
#